data_b46aa182498b3a5180e212f31e55b109
#
_entry.id   b46aa182498b3a5180e212f31e55b109
#
_cell.length_a   1.000
_cell.length_b   1.000
_cell.length_c   1.000
_cell.angle_alpha   90.00
_cell.angle_beta   90.00
_cell.angle_gamma   90.00
#
_symmetry.space_group_name_H-M   'P 1'
#
loop_
_entity.id
_entity.type
_entity.pdbx_description
1 polymer ?
#
loop_
_entity_poly.entity_id
_entity_poly.type
_entity_poly.pdbx_seq_one_letter_code
_entity_poly.pdbx_strand_id
1 'polypeptide(L)' 'MKAIGPNITPDIGGIYVHLKSGNRYTVHSVGKVKLPNQEWQISVNYFRSDGSNLTTYTRTLADFQSSFADGEDSILIE' A
#
# COMPACT_ATOMS: atom_id res chain seq x y z
N MET A 1 15.87 0.80 1.13
CA MET A 1 14.40 0.56 1.07
C MET A 1 14.15 -0.91 0.80
N LYS A 2 13.23 -1.47 1.55
CA LYS A 2 12.97 -2.91 1.50
C LYS A 2 11.59 -3.18 0.91
N ALA A 3 11.53 -4.01 -0.13
CA ALA A 3 10.26 -4.37 -0.75
C ALA A 3 9.39 -5.18 0.21
N ILE A 4 8.08 -4.99 0.10
CA ILE A 4 7.11 -5.82 0.82
C ILE A 4 7.10 -7.19 0.13
N GLY A 5 7.34 -8.25 0.82
CA GLY A 5 7.32 -9.58 0.24
C GLY A 5 5.91 -10.00 -0.19
N PRO A 6 5.79 -11.01 -1.06
CA PRO A 6 4.49 -11.45 -1.58
C PRO A 6 3.55 -12.05 -0.53
N ASN A 7 4.07 -12.40 0.63
CA ASN A 7 3.28 -13.02 1.70
C ASN A 7 3.01 -12.07 2.87
N ILE A 8 3.36 -10.78 2.73
CA ILE A 8 3.22 -9.83 3.81
C ILE A 8 2.03 -8.91 3.52
N THR A 9 1.06 -8.89 4.45
CA THR A 9 -0.06 -7.96 4.39
C THR A 9 0.37 -6.65 5.04
N PRO A 10 0.14 -5.49 4.39
CA PRO A 10 0.49 -4.21 4.99
C PRO A 10 -0.26 -3.97 6.31
N ASP A 11 0.39 -3.31 7.26
CA ASP A 11 -0.22 -2.95 8.53
C ASP A 11 -1.14 -1.75 8.36
N ILE A 12 -2.30 -1.79 9.01
CA ILE A 12 -3.18 -0.63 9.08
C ILE A 12 -2.46 0.47 9.88
N GLY A 13 -2.42 1.67 9.32
CA GLY A 13 -1.65 2.78 9.87
C GLY A 13 -0.18 2.79 9.47
N GLY A 14 0.29 1.76 8.79
CA GLY A 14 1.66 1.68 8.31
C GLY A 14 1.92 2.62 7.15
N ILE A 15 3.17 3.05 7.01
CA ILE A 15 3.60 3.96 5.95
C ILE A 15 4.41 3.18 4.91
N TYR A 16 4.05 3.37 3.64
CA TYR A 16 4.68 2.68 2.52
C TYR A 16 5.02 3.67 1.41
N VAL A 17 6.09 3.39 0.69
CA VAL A 17 6.57 4.25 -0.40
C VAL A 17 6.16 3.63 -1.72
N HIS A 18 5.51 4.42 -2.57
CA HIS A 18 5.21 4.03 -3.93
C HIS A 18 6.50 4.06 -4.74
N LEU A 19 6.92 2.93 -5.24
CA LEU A 19 8.26 2.78 -5.86
C LEU A 19 8.46 3.69 -7.07
N LYS A 20 7.43 3.84 -7.87
CA LYS A 20 7.53 4.62 -9.10
C LYS A 20 7.61 6.13 -8.85
N SER A 21 6.85 6.64 -7.89
CA SER A 21 6.75 8.08 -7.63
C SER A 21 7.59 8.55 -6.45
N GLY A 22 7.95 7.65 -5.54
CA GLY A 22 8.62 8.00 -4.29
C GLY A 22 7.72 8.63 -3.24
N ASN A 23 6.43 8.77 -3.50
CA ASN A 23 5.49 9.33 -2.54
C ASN A 23 5.19 8.33 -1.42
N ARG A 24 4.98 8.87 -0.22
CA ARG A 24 4.59 8.06 0.94
C ARG A 24 3.09 8.03 1.11
N TYR A 25 2.59 6.87 1.49
CA TYR A 25 1.17 6.63 1.71
C TYR A 25 0.95 5.90 3.02
N THR A 26 -0.17 6.19 3.67
CA THR A 26 -0.59 5.51 4.90
C THR A 26 -1.73 4.56 4.57
N VAL A 27 -1.62 3.31 5.03
CA VAL A 27 -2.69 2.32 4.85
C VAL A 27 -3.83 2.64 5.79
N HIS A 28 -5.01 2.87 5.22
CA HIS A 28 -6.23 3.19 5.94
C HIS A 28 -6.94 1.92 6.42
N SER A 29 -7.07 0.94 5.52
CA SER A 29 -7.80 -0.29 5.82
C SER A 29 -7.45 -1.37 4.81
N VAL A 30 -7.78 -2.59 5.17
CA VAL A 30 -7.63 -3.76 4.30
C VAL A 30 -9.01 -4.38 4.17
N GLY A 31 -9.44 -4.66 2.97
CA GLY A 31 -10.76 -5.21 2.71
C GLY A 31 -10.72 -6.27 1.61
N LYS A 32 -11.86 -6.47 0.97
CA LYS A 32 -11.97 -7.39 -0.15
C LYS A 32 -12.68 -6.69 -1.30
N VAL A 33 -12.26 -7.00 -2.51
CA VAL A 33 -12.90 -6.51 -3.73
C VAL A 33 -13.24 -7.71 -4.61
N LYS A 34 -14.42 -7.67 -5.21
CA LYS A 34 -14.86 -8.70 -6.14
C LYS A 34 -14.49 -8.27 -7.56
N LEU A 35 -13.71 -9.10 -8.24
CA LEU A 35 -13.28 -8.83 -9.61
C LEU A 35 -14.36 -9.23 -10.63
N PRO A 36 -14.26 -8.76 -11.87
CA PRO A 36 -15.23 -9.11 -12.92
C PRO A 36 -15.36 -10.61 -13.17
N ASN A 37 -14.31 -11.39 -12.88
CA ASN A 37 -14.34 -12.85 -13.01
C ASN A 37 -15.00 -13.57 -11.82
N GLN A 38 -15.66 -12.82 -10.92
CA GLN A 38 -16.34 -13.30 -9.73
C GLN A 38 -15.39 -13.75 -8.60
N GLU A 39 -14.09 -13.58 -8.75
CA GLU A 39 -13.13 -13.87 -7.67
C GLU A 39 -13.05 -12.72 -6.69
N TRP A 40 -12.89 -13.03 -5.41
CA TRP A 40 -12.62 -12.06 -4.36
C TRP A 40 -11.11 -11.95 -4.15
N GLN A 41 -10.64 -10.70 -4.06
CA GLN A 41 -9.24 -10.40 -3.79
C GLN A 41 -9.14 -9.52 -2.56
N ILE A 42 -8.07 -9.67 -1.80
CA ILE A 42 -7.77 -8.72 -0.72
C ILE A 42 -7.40 -7.38 -1.35
N SER A 43 -7.97 -6.31 -0.83
CA SER A 43 -7.68 -4.95 -1.28
C SER A 43 -7.04 -4.15 -0.18
N VAL A 44 -6.16 -3.21 -0.56
CA VAL A 44 -5.51 -2.27 0.36
C VAL A 44 -5.99 -0.87 0.02
N ASN A 45 -6.52 -0.17 1.01
CA ASN A 45 -6.99 1.20 0.87
C ASN A 45 -6.00 2.13 1.55
N TYR A 46 -5.56 3.17 0.87
CA TYR A 46 -4.49 4.03 1.36
C TYR A 46 -4.67 5.47 0.89
N PHE A 47 -3.99 6.40 1.56
CA PHE A 47 -4.01 7.81 1.23
C PHE A 47 -2.61 8.41 1.40
N ARG A 48 -2.39 9.59 0.85
CA ARG A 48 -1.09 10.25 0.94
C ARG A 48 -0.78 10.66 2.39
N SER A 49 0.40 10.28 2.84
CA SER A 49 0.81 10.54 4.23
C SER A 49 1.00 12.03 4.52
N ASP A 50 1.28 12.83 3.50
CA ASP A 50 1.52 14.27 3.66
C ASP A 50 0.23 15.09 3.75
N GLY A 51 -0.93 14.46 3.60
CA GLY A 51 -2.21 15.15 3.67
C GLY A 51 -2.53 16.05 2.50
N SER A 52 -1.69 16.06 1.47
CA SER A 52 -1.88 16.95 0.32
C SER A 52 -3.05 16.54 -0.58
N ASN A 53 -3.57 15.35 -0.39
CA ASN A 53 -4.65 14.81 -1.20
C ASN A 53 -5.59 14.01 -0.31
N LEU A 54 -6.88 14.34 -0.34
CA LEU A 54 -7.89 13.66 0.48
C LEU A 54 -8.43 12.39 -0.18
N THR A 55 -7.95 12.03 -1.36
CA THR A 55 -8.42 10.85 -2.07
C THR A 55 -7.89 9.58 -1.42
N THR A 56 -8.78 8.61 -1.21
CA THR A 56 -8.41 7.26 -0.84
C THR A 56 -8.24 6.43 -2.10
N TYR A 57 -7.13 5.75 -2.20
CA TYR A 57 -6.82 4.86 -3.32
C TYR A 57 -6.99 3.42 -2.89
N THR A 58 -7.30 2.55 -3.83
CA THR A 58 -7.47 1.12 -3.60
C THR A 58 -6.69 0.33 -4.63
N ARG A 59 -5.92 -0.64 -4.17
CA ARG A 59 -5.25 -1.62 -5.02
C ARG A 59 -5.54 -3.02 -4.47
N THR A 60 -5.44 -4.03 -5.33
CA THR A 60 -5.40 -5.40 -4.82
C THR A 60 -4.11 -5.58 -4.01
N LEU A 61 -4.13 -6.55 -3.07
CA LEU A 61 -2.95 -6.81 -2.26
C LEU A 61 -1.73 -7.15 -3.13
N ALA A 62 -1.92 -7.97 -4.15
CA ALA A 62 -0.82 -8.36 -5.04
C ALA A 62 -0.22 -7.14 -5.75
N ASP A 63 -1.06 -6.24 -6.25
CA ASP A 63 -0.59 -5.01 -6.90
C ASP A 63 0.11 -4.09 -5.90
N PHE A 64 -0.42 -3.98 -4.70
CA PHE A 64 0.22 -3.17 -3.65
C PHE A 64 1.60 -3.71 -3.31
N GLN A 65 1.73 -5.01 -3.12
CA GLN A 65 3.01 -5.64 -2.80
C GLN A 65 4.07 -5.43 -3.87
N SER A 66 3.67 -5.40 -5.14
CA SER A 66 4.60 -5.19 -6.24
C SER A 66 4.95 -3.72 -6.48
N SER A 67 4.13 -2.80 -6.01
CA SER A 67 4.26 -1.37 -6.29
C SER A 67 4.80 -0.53 -5.13
N PHE A 68 4.85 -1.09 -3.93
CA PHE A 68 5.24 -0.36 -2.73
C PHE A 68 6.37 -1.06 -1.97
N ALA A 69 7.08 -0.27 -1.17
CA ALA A 69 8.08 -0.75 -0.24
C ALA A 69 7.81 -0.17 1.14
N ASP A 70 8.42 -0.76 2.16
CA ASP A 70 8.27 -0.30 3.54
C ASP A 70 8.89 1.10 3.68
N GLY A 71 8.04 2.08 3.98
CA GLY A 71 8.49 3.46 4.14
C GLY A 71 9.28 3.68 5.42
N GLU A 72 9.02 2.88 6.45
CA GLU A 72 9.75 3.00 7.72
C GLU A 72 11.20 2.54 7.56
N ASP A 73 11.44 1.48 6.80
CA ASP A 73 12.79 1.03 6.50
C ASP A 73 13.58 2.12 5.78
N SER A 74 12.95 2.82 4.84
CA SER A 74 13.63 3.88 4.11
C SER A 74 13.98 5.08 5.00
N ILE A 75 13.21 5.31 6.05
CA ILE A 75 13.48 6.37 7.01
C ILE A 75 14.67 6.00 7.91
N LEU A 76 14.73 4.75 8.32
CA LEU A 76 15.77 4.27 9.23
C LEU A 76 17.14 4.21 8.57
N ILE A 77 17.21 4.04 7.27
CA ILE A 77 18.47 3.94 6.53
C ILE A 77 19.15 5.32 6.42
N GLU A 78 18.39 6.35 6.42
CA GLU A 78 18.91 7.70 6.33
C GLU A 78 19.53 8.17 7.64
#